data_295db3895b65970b38d35d3784e009f5
#
_entry.id   295db3895b65970b38d35d3784e009f5
#
_cell.length_a   1.000
_cell.length_b   1.000
_cell.length_c   1.000
_cell.angle_alpha   90.00
_cell.angle_beta   90.00
_cell.angle_gamma   90.00
#
_symmetry.space_group_name_H-M   'P 1'
#
loop_
_entity.id
_entity.type
_entity.pdbx_description
1 polymer ?
#
loop_
_entity_poly.entity_id
_entity_poly.type
_entity_poly.pdbx_seq_one_letter_code
_entity_poly.pdbx_strand_id
1 'polypeptide(L)'
;AEMAARRAKAYYHEKGVVFNFSPDFGSTIKAGLLAHKQEIQARMKRATDDNDQEGQEFLASALCGINAVLDLAERYRQAAVAAGRDELAKLLARVPAYGASTFHEALQFLRILHYTLWCEGEYHVGIGRFDQYIYPYLKADLDAGRISKDEAYDLLAEFFLSFNRDSDLYVGVQQGDNGQTLMLGGCTRDGQDAYNLLTSMCLEVCCELKLIDPKINLRITPRTPLPVLELATQLTKQGLGFPQYSNDDVVIPALVKFGYELEDARDYSVAACWEFIIPGCGMDIPNIGAFSMPRMVDT
;
A
#
# COMPACT_ATOMS: atom_id res chain seq x y z
N ALA A 1 -15.34 -5.54 -33.36
CA ALA A 1 -15.29 -4.66 -34.56
C ALA A 1 -15.85 -3.25 -34.23
N GLU A 2 -17.06 -3.13 -33.63
CA GLU A 2 -17.69 -1.85 -33.31
C GLU A 2 -16.88 -1.04 -32.28
N MET A 3 -16.38 -1.65 -31.22
CA MET A 3 -15.52 -1.02 -30.21
C MET A 3 -14.22 -0.45 -30.84
N ALA A 4 -13.60 -1.21 -31.75
CA ALA A 4 -12.41 -0.75 -32.46
C ALA A 4 -12.69 0.47 -33.34
N ALA A 5 -13.84 0.50 -34.04
CA ALA A 5 -14.26 1.63 -34.85
C ALA A 5 -14.54 2.89 -34.00
N ARG A 6 -15.16 2.73 -32.82
CA ARG A 6 -15.40 3.84 -31.90
C ARG A 6 -14.10 4.34 -31.27
N ARG A 7 -13.16 3.45 -30.94
CA ARG A 7 -11.82 3.80 -30.45
C ARG A 7 -11.05 4.59 -31.51
N ALA A 8 -11.12 4.19 -32.79
CA ALA A 8 -10.47 4.91 -33.90
C ALA A 8 -11.02 6.34 -34.09
N LYS A 9 -12.28 6.59 -33.72
CA LYS A 9 -12.89 7.92 -33.72
C LYS A 9 -12.54 8.75 -32.48
N ALA A 10 -11.81 8.20 -31.52
CA ALA A 10 -11.42 8.83 -30.27
C ALA A 10 -12.60 9.38 -29.43
N TYR A 11 -13.76 8.71 -29.48
CA TYR A 11 -14.91 9.08 -28.63
C TYR A 11 -14.68 8.70 -27.18
N TYR A 12 -13.96 7.61 -26.93
CA TYR A 12 -13.52 7.16 -25.61
C TYR A 12 -12.22 6.38 -25.72
N HIS A 13 -11.49 6.39 -24.63
CA HIS A 13 -10.32 5.55 -24.44
C HIS A 13 -10.64 4.54 -23.33
N GLU A 14 -10.69 3.29 -23.68
CA GLU A 14 -10.75 2.21 -22.73
C GLU A 14 -9.32 2.00 -22.19
N LYS A 15 -9.16 2.18 -20.91
CA LYS A 15 -7.96 1.75 -20.20
C LYS A 15 -8.17 0.29 -19.78
N GLY A 16 -7.11 -0.46 -19.59
CA GLY A 16 -7.19 -1.74 -18.90
C GLY A 16 -7.88 -1.57 -17.54
N VAL A 17 -8.42 -2.64 -17.00
CA VAL A 17 -9.03 -2.60 -15.67
C VAL A 17 -7.95 -2.19 -14.68
N VAL A 18 -8.12 -1.04 -14.07
CA VAL A 18 -7.24 -0.52 -13.02
C VAL A 18 -8.02 -0.60 -11.72
N PHE A 19 -7.51 -1.39 -10.80
CA PHE A 19 -8.08 -1.50 -9.48
C PHE A 19 -7.39 -0.48 -8.55
N ASN A 20 -8.19 0.24 -7.78
CA ASN A 20 -7.70 0.98 -6.62
C ASN A 20 -7.97 0.12 -5.40
N PHE A 21 -6.95 -0.32 -4.72
CA PHE A 21 -7.08 -1.17 -3.56
C PHE A 21 -5.96 -0.94 -2.55
N SER A 22 -6.22 -1.33 -1.33
CA SER A 22 -5.24 -1.34 -0.25
C SER A 22 -5.26 -2.75 0.37
N PRO A 23 -4.25 -3.58 0.08
CA PRO A 23 -4.16 -4.90 0.69
C PRO A 23 -4.02 -4.83 2.20
N ASP A 24 -4.38 -5.91 2.89
CA ASP A 24 -4.03 -6.08 4.31
C ASP A 24 -2.54 -6.46 4.45
N PHE A 25 -1.69 -5.47 4.24
CA PHE A 25 -0.26 -5.64 4.44
C PHE A 25 0.08 -5.98 5.89
N GLY A 26 -0.64 -5.40 6.85
CA GLY A 26 -0.33 -5.54 8.27
C GLY A 26 -0.42 -6.99 8.75
N SER A 27 -1.51 -7.69 8.45
CA SER A 27 -1.66 -9.10 8.82
C SER A 27 -0.68 -10.00 8.07
N THR A 28 -0.43 -9.71 6.79
CA THR A 28 0.50 -10.47 5.96
C THR A 28 1.94 -10.34 6.47
N ILE A 29 2.40 -9.11 6.76
CA ILE A 29 3.74 -8.86 7.32
C ILE A 29 3.91 -9.54 8.68
N LYS A 30 2.87 -9.55 9.49
CA LYS A 30 2.89 -10.20 10.80
C LYS A 30 2.95 -11.71 10.70
N ALA A 31 2.20 -12.33 9.78
CA ALA A 31 2.10 -13.79 9.66
C ALA A 31 3.24 -14.41 8.84
N GLY A 32 3.65 -13.76 7.77
CA GLY A 32 4.54 -14.32 6.75
C GLY A 32 3.83 -15.16 5.70
N LEU A 33 4.41 -15.24 4.51
CA LEU A 33 3.78 -15.95 3.38
C LEU A 33 3.69 -17.47 3.57
N LEU A 34 4.59 -18.06 4.34
CA LEU A 34 4.49 -19.50 4.64
C LEU A 34 3.27 -19.84 5.50
N ALA A 35 2.85 -18.97 6.42
CA ALA A 35 1.62 -19.15 7.18
C ALA A 35 0.39 -19.11 6.27
N HIS A 36 0.32 -18.12 5.37
CA HIS A 36 -0.75 -18.04 4.36
C HIS A 36 -0.76 -19.25 3.43
N LYS A 37 0.42 -19.72 3.02
CA LYS A 37 0.55 -20.94 2.20
C LYS A 37 -0.05 -22.15 2.91
N GLN A 38 0.24 -22.33 4.20
CA GLN A 38 -0.32 -23.43 5.01
C GLN A 38 -1.85 -23.31 5.14
N GLU A 39 -2.36 -22.10 5.35
CA GLU A 39 -3.81 -21.87 5.42
C GLU A 39 -4.50 -22.21 4.09
N ILE A 40 -3.94 -21.74 2.96
CA ILE A 40 -4.47 -22.05 1.62
C ILE A 40 -4.49 -23.56 1.39
N GLN A 41 -3.40 -24.28 1.72
CA GLN A 41 -3.34 -25.72 1.56
C GLN A 41 -4.40 -26.46 2.41
N ALA A 42 -4.64 -25.98 3.64
CA ALA A 42 -5.70 -26.52 4.49
C ALA A 42 -7.11 -26.26 3.92
N ARG A 43 -7.34 -25.07 3.35
CA ARG A 43 -8.60 -24.72 2.66
C ARG A 43 -8.78 -25.51 1.36
N MET A 44 -7.73 -25.74 0.58
CA MET A 44 -7.79 -26.58 -0.62
C MET A 44 -8.24 -28.00 -0.31
N LYS A 45 -7.74 -28.59 0.80
CA LYS A 45 -8.19 -29.92 1.22
C LYS A 45 -9.70 -29.93 1.50
N ARG A 46 -10.22 -28.94 2.24
CA ARG A 46 -11.67 -28.82 2.51
C ARG A 46 -12.47 -28.64 1.20
N ALA A 47 -12.03 -27.74 0.32
CA ALA A 47 -12.69 -27.53 -0.97
C ALA A 47 -12.71 -28.82 -1.82
N THR A 48 -11.70 -29.69 -1.68
CA THR A 48 -11.68 -31.00 -2.34
C THR A 48 -12.69 -31.95 -1.69
N ASP A 49 -12.74 -32.01 -0.36
CA ASP A 49 -13.68 -32.86 0.38
C ASP A 49 -15.14 -32.44 0.11
N ASP A 50 -15.39 -31.14 -0.08
CA ASP A 50 -16.71 -30.55 -0.35
C ASP A 50 -17.09 -30.56 -1.86
N ASN A 51 -16.21 -31.04 -2.76
CA ASN A 51 -16.34 -30.95 -4.21
C ASN A 51 -16.55 -29.52 -4.75
N ASP A 52 -15.98 -28.50 -4.08
CA ASP A 52 -16.00 -27.11 -4.49
C ASP A 52 -14.88 -26.85 -5.52
N GLN A 53 -15.21 -27.00 -6.80
CA GLN A 53 -14.25 -26.85 -7.89
C GLN A 53 -13.79 -25.38 -8.03
N GLU A 54 -14.71 -24.42 -7.91
CA GLU A 54 -14.40 -23.00 -8.03
C GLU A 54 -13.44 -22.55 -6.90
N GLY A 55 -13.71 -22.98 -5.69
CA GLY A 55 -12.83 -22.76 -4.52
C GLY A 55 -11.44 -23.39 -4.72
N GLN A 56 -11.36 -24.59 -5.29
CA GLN A 56 -10.07 -25.24 -5.59
C GLN A 56 -9.26 -24.43 -6.63
N GLU A 57 -9.88 -23.99 -7.70
CA GLU A 57 -9.22 -23.21 -8.77
C GLU A 57 -8.72 -21.85 -8.22
N PHE A 58 -9.55 -21.15 -7.44
CA PHE A 58 -9.16 -19.90 -6.78
C PHE A 58 -7.98 -20.09 -5.84
N LEU A 59 -8.04 -21.10 -4.96
CA LEU A 59 -6.98 -21.37 -3.98
C LEU A 59 -5.68 -21.84 -4.66
N ALA A 60 -5.77 -22.59 -5.76
CA ALA A 60 -4.61 -22.95 -6.58
C ALA A 60 -3.93 -21.72 -7.19
N SER A 61 -4.71 -20.77 -7.68
CA SER A 61 -4.20 -19.50 -8.20
C SER A 61 -3.53 -18.67 -7.11
N ALA A 62 -4.15 -18.56 -5.94
CA ALA A 62 -3.56 -17.87 -4.79
C ALA A 62 -2.24 -18.53 -4.33
N LEU A 63 -2.18 -19.85 -4.33
CA LEU A 63 -0.96 -20.60 -4.01
C LEU A 63 0.15 -20.35 -5.03
N CYS A 64 -0.20 -20.26 -6.30
CA CYS A 64 0.74 -19.91 -7.36
C CYS A 64 1.35 -18.52 -7.13
N GLY A 65 0.53 -17.52 -6.82
CA GLY A 65 0.99 -16.17 -6.49
C GLY A 65 1.95 -16.14 -5.29
N ILE A 66 1.59 -16.79 -4.19
CA ILE A 66 2.49 -16.87 -3.01
C ILE A 66 3.82 -17.53 -3.36
N ASN A 67 3.79 -18.64 -4.11
CA ASN A 67 5.02 -19.32 -4.51
C ASN A 67 5.90 -18.41 -5.40
N ALA A 68 5.30 -17.65 -6.32
CA ALA A 68 6.04 -16.71 -7.16
C ALA A 68 6.74 -15.62 -6.35
N VAL A 69 6.08 -15.06 -5.33
CA VAL A 69 6.70 -14.06 -4.43
C VAL A 69 7.84 -14.66 -3.61
N LEU A 70 7.66 -15.87 -3.09
CA LEU A 70 8.72 -16.58 -2.35
C LEU A 70 9.92 -16.90 -3.25
N ASP A 71 9.68 -17.33 -4.48
CA ASP A 71 10.74 -17.60 -5.46
C ASP A 71 11.50 -16.33 -5.86
N LEU A 72 10.79 -15.23 -6.07
CA LEU A 72 11.40 -13.92 -6.32
C LEU A 72 12.32 -13.52 -5.16
N ALA A 73 11.85 -13.61 -3.93
CA ALA A 73 12.64 -13.26 -2.74
C ALA A 73 13.91 -14.14 -2.62
N GLU A 74 13.80 -15.44 -2.89
CA GLU A 74 14.94 -16.36 -2.89
C GLU A 74 15.95 -16.00 -3.98
N ARG A 75 15.52 -15.63 -5.17
CA ARG A 75 16.42 -15.15 -6.25
C ARG A 75 17.14 -13.88 -5.85
N TYR A 76 16.47 -12.92 -5.21
CA TYR A 76 17.12 -11.72 -4.64
C TYR A 76 18.11 -12.08 -3.53
N ARG A 77 17.76 -13.04 -2.67
CA ARG A 77 18.68 -13.54 -1.63
C ARG A 77 19.97 -14.11 -2.24
N GLN A 78 19.85 -14.93 -3.28
CA GLN A 78 21.01 -15.52 -3.97
C GLN A 78 21.86 -14.43 -4.64
N ALA A 79 21.22 -13.43 -5.26
CA ALA A 79 21.92 -12.30 -5.84
C ALA A 79 22.66 -11.47 -4.76
N ALA A 80 22.07 -11.28 -3.60
CA ALA A 80 22.69 -10.59 -2.47
C ALA A 80 23.94 -11.35 -1.96
N VAL A 81 23.85 -12.68 -1.83
CA VAL A 81 25.00 -13.54 -1.49
C VAL A 81 26.11 -13.38 -2.53
N ALA A 82 25.78 -13.49 -3.81
CA ALA A 82 26.74 -13.36 -4.90
C ALA A 82 27.43 -11.98 -4.95
N ALA A 83 26.72 -10.94 -4.49
CA ALA A 83 27.21 -9.57 -4.39
C ALA A 83 27.94 -9.26 -3.05
N GLY A 84 28.08 -10.22 -2.16
CA GLY A 84 28.69 -10.02 -0.83
C GLY A 84 27.86 -9.15 0.12
N ARG A 85 26.52 -9.04 -0.11
CA ARG A 85 25.59 -8.26 0.71
C ARG A 85 24.98 -9.15 1.80
N ASP A 86 25.80 -9.57 2.74
CA ASP A 86 25.44 -10.59 3.74
C ASP A 86 24.24 -10.20 4.61
N GLU A 87 24.13 -8.92 5.03
CA GLU A 87 23.01 -8.47 5.85
C GLU A 87 21.70 -8.51 5.07
N LEU A 88 21.72 -8.11 3.81
CA LEU A 88 20.54 -8.21 2.94
C LEU A 88 20.17 -9.68 2.69
N ALA A 89 21.17 -10.55 2.49
CA ALA A 89 20.92 -11.98 2.31
C ALA A 89 20.31 -12.63 3.55
N LYS A 90 20.74 -12.24 4.76
CA LYS A 90 20.12 -12.69 6.04
C LYS A 90 18.70 -12.21 6.17
N LEU A 91 18.42 -10.94 5.86
CA LEU A 91 17.09 -10.36 5.88
C LEU A 91 16.14 -11.10 4.93
N LEU A 92 16.56 -11.32 3.68
CA LEU A 92 15.78 -12.03 2.66
C LEU A 92 15.64 -13.55 2.94
N ALA A 93 16.46 -14.13 3.81
CA ALA A 93 16.24 -15.49 4.29
C ALA A 93 15.06 -15.61 5.26
N ARG A 94 14.61 -14.48 5.83
CA ARG A 94 13.48 -14.43 6.74
C ARG A 94 12.22 -13.93 6.07
N VAL A 95 12.28 -12.74 5.46
CA VAL A 95 11.12 -12.10 4.85
C VAL A 95 11.18 -12.20 3.31
N PRO A 96 10.07 -12.46 2.65
CA PRO A 96 8.68 -12.50 3.12
C PRO A 96 8.20 -13.88 3.61
N ALA A 97 9.07 -14.88 3.72
CA ALA A 97 8.69 -16.25 4.09
C ALA A 97 8.06 -16.31 5.49
N TYR A 98 8.70 -15.70 6.46
CA TYR A 98 8.24 -15.63 7.85
C TYR A 98 7.79 -14.21 8.19
N GLY A 99 6.99 -14.07 9.25
CA GLY A 99 6.58 -12.77 9.77
C GLY A 99 7.79 -11.92 10.16
N ALA A 100 7.68 -10.61 9.92
CA ALA A 100 8.71 -9.66 10.31
C ALA A 100 8.85 -9.57 11.83
N SER A 101 10.06 -9.33 12.31
CA SER A 101 10.40 -9.17 13.73
C SER A 101 11.10 -7.84 14.02
N THR A 102 11.55 -7.13 12.99
CA THR A 102 12.22 -5.82 13.11
C THR A 102 11.58 -4.80 12.15
N PHE A 103 11.87 -3.53 12.38
CA PHE A 103 11.43 -2.44 11.51
C PHE A 103 11.96 -2.63 10.08
N HIS A 104 13.24 -2.94 9.92
CA HIS A 104 13.85 -3.20 8.62
C HIS A 104 13.20 -4.37 7.90
N GLU A 105 12.96 -5.50 8.60
CA GLU A 105 12.26 -6.65 8.03
C GLU A 105 10.84 -6.28 7.57
N ALA A 106 10.10 -5.48 8.35
CA ALA A 106 8.76 -5.07 8.00
C ALA A 106 8.73 -4.17 6.75
N LEU A 107 9.65 -3.20 6.63
CA LEU A 107 9.78 -2.35 5.45
C LEU A 107 10.17 -3.17 4.20
N GLN A 108 11.15 -4.06 4.33
CA GLN A 108 11.57 -4.91 3.21
C GLN A 108 10.48 -5.87 2.76
N PHE A 109 9.72 -6.44 3.68
CA PHE A 109 8.60 -7.32 3.36
C PHE A 109 7.52 -6.54 2.58
N LEU A 110 7.11 -5.38 3.11
CA LEU A 110 6.16 -4.51 2.45
C LEU A 110 6.63 -4.16 1.02
N ARG A 111 7.91 -3.81 0.87
CA ARG A 111 8.45 -3.45 -0.44
C ARG A 111 8.41 -4.59 -1.45
N ILE A 112 8.67 -5.83 -1.02
CA ILE A 112 8.57 -7.01 -1.89
C ILE A 112 7.12 -7.22 -2.34
N LEU A 113 6.16 -7.17 -1.42
CA LEU A 113 4.73 -7.33 -1.75
C LEU A 113 4.26 -6.24 -2.72
N HIS A 114 4.58 -5.01 -2.41
CA HIS A 114 4.19 -3.86 -3.23
C HIS A 114 4.79 -3.96 -4.65
N TYR A 115 6.08 -4.32 -4.77
CA TYR A 115 6.74 -4.50 -6.05
C TYR A 115 6.12 -5.63 -6.89
N THR A 116 5.74 -6.73 -6.26
CA THR A 116 5.10 -7.85 -6.98
C THR A 116 3.72 -7.50 -7.51
N LEU A 117 2.94 -6.72 -6.78
CA LEU A 117 1.66 -6.21 -7.26
C LEU A 117 1.85 -5.27 -8.47
N TRP A 118 2.89 -4.48 -8.46
CA TRP A 118 3.27 -3.66 -9.61
C TRP A 118 3.67 -4.48 -10.83
N CYS A 119 4.36 -5.60 -10.66
CA CYS A 119 4.71 -6.50 -11.75
C CYS A 119 3.48 -7.11 -12.43
N GLU A 120 2.35 -7.22 -11.71
CA GLU A 120 1.06 -7.65 -12.27
C GLU A 120 0.30 -6.53 -12.99
N GLY A 121 0.83 -5.32 -12.98
CA GLY A 121 0.21 -4.17 -13.63
C GLY A 121 -0.70 -3.33 -12.72
N GLU A 122 -0.75 -3.62 -11.44
CA GLU A 122 -1.56 -2.91 -10.45
C GLU A 122 -0.81 -1.72 -9.90
N TYR A 123 -0.98 -0.53 -10.48
CA TYR A 123 -0.21 0.63 -10.08
C TYR A 123 -0.86 1.50 -9.00
N HIS A 124 -2.17 1.51 -8.87
CA HIS A 124 -2.87 2.23 -7.79
C HIS A 124 -2.96 1.39 -6.50
N VAL A 125 -1.82 0.94 -6.01
CA VAL A 125 -1.76 0.18 -4.76
C VAL A 125 -1.62 1.12 -3.58
N GLY A 126 -2.68 1.27 -2.80
CA GLY A 126 -2.65 2.00 -1.54
C GLY A 126 -1.82 1.24 -0.50
N ILE A 127 -0.89 1.95 0.14
CA ILE A 127 -0.06 1.39 1.22
C ILE A 127 -0.87 1.22 2.51
N GLY A 128 -2.07 1.81 2.54
CA GLY A 128 -2.93 1.73 3.71
C GLY A 128 -2.42 2.57 4.88
N ARG A 129 -2.81 2.17 6.08
CA ARG A 129 -2.51 2.88 7.32
C ARG A 129 -1.11 2.52 7.83
N PHE A 130 -0.11 2.95 7.09
CA PHE A 130 1.29 2.57 7.25
C PHE A 130 1.82 2.77 8.66
N ASP A 131 1.56 3.93 9.26
CA ASP A 131 2.00 4.26 10.60
C ASP A 131 1.33 3.44 11.70
N GLN A 132 0.26 2.69 11.39
CA GLN A 132 -0.39 1.82 12.36
C GLN A 132 0.21 0.41 12.37
N TYR A 133 0.35 -0.21 11.20
CA TYR A 133 0.82 -1.60 11.15
C TYR A 133 2.36 -1.73 11.13
N ILE A 134 3.10 -0.68 10.81
CA ILE A 134 4.58 -0.67 10.84
C ILE A 134 5.12 -0.16 12.19
N TYR A 135 4.45 0.80 12.83
CA TYR A 135 4.94 1.40 14.08
C TYR A 135 5.27 0.40 15.20
N PRO A 136 4.52 -0.70 15.42
CA PRO A 136 4.88 -1.68 16.45
C PRO A 136 6.31 -2.24 16.30
N TYR A 137 6.78 -2.45 15.08
CA TYR A 137 8.15 -2.91 14.80
C TYR A 137 9.19 -1.83 15.12
N LEU A 138 8.95 -0.61 14.67
CA LEU A 138 9.81 0.54 14.98
C LEU A 138 9.93 0.75 16.47
N LYS A 139 8.79 0.78 17.17
CA LYS A 139 8.74 0.97 18.62
C LYS A 139 9.53 -0.12 19.36
N ALA A 140 9.33 -1.38 18.98
CA ALA A 140 10.04 -2.51 19.59
C ALA A 140 11.56 -2.46 19.37
N ASP A 141 12.02 -1.99 18.20
CA ASP A 141 13.43 -1.84 17.90
C ASP A 141 14.06 -0.69 18.67
N LEU A 142 13.38 0.46 18.76
CA LEU A 142 13.81 1.61 19.55
C LEU A 142 13.86 1.31 21.06
N ASP A 143 12.81 0.69 21.60
CA ASP A 143 12.71 0.34 23.02
C ASP A 143 13.80 -0.67 23.42
N ALA A 144 14.17 -1.56 22.51
CA ALA A 144 15.24 -2.55 22.73
C ALA A 144 16.65 -2.02 22.41
N GLY A 145 16.78 -0.79 21.92
CA GLY A 145 18.04 -0.21 21.49
C GLY A 145 18.70 -0.93 20.30
N ARG A 146 17.91 -1.65 19.48
CA ARG A 146 18.42 -2.32 18.27
C ARG A 146 18.69 -1.35 17.13
N ILE A 147 18.03 -0.21 17.14
CA ILE A 147 18.15 0.85 16.15
C ILE A 147 18.02 2.21 16.85
N SER A 148 18.77 3.19 16.39
CA SER A 148 18.59 4.60 16.77
C SER A 148 17.49 5.27 15.97
N LYS A 149 17.06 6.47 16.37
CA LYS A 149 16.08 7.24 15.59
C LYS A 149 16.64 7.65 14.23
N ASP A 150 17.92 7.98 14.15
CA ASP A 150 18.57 8.40 12.90
C ASP A 150 18.67 7.23 11.93
N GLU A 151 19.07 6.03 12.38
CA GLU A 151 19.08 4.84 11.56
C GLU A 151 17.67 4.45 11.10
N ALA A 152 16.66 4.60 11.94
CA ALA A 152 15.27 4.38 11.57
C ALA A 152 14.78 5.39 10.51
N TYR A 153 15.22 6.64 10.63
CA TYR A 153 14.93 7.68 9.66
C TYR A 153 15.56 7.36 8.30
N ASP A 154 16.81 6.98 8.27
CA ASP A 154 17.52 6.59 7.06
C ASP A 154 16.85 5.40 6.35
N LEU A 155 16.47 4.37 7.10
CA LEU A 155 15.72 3.22 6.55
C LEU A 155 14.38 3.64 5.97
N LEU A 156 13.66 4.54 6.62
CA LEU A 156 12.39 5.06 6.13
C LEU A 156 12.59 5.90 4.86
N ALA A 157 13.64 6.72 4.82
CA ALA A 157 13.99 7.52 3.65
C ALA A 157 14.36 6.64 2.45
N GLU A 158 15.16 5.59 2.65
CA GLU A 158 15.49 4.60 1.61
C GLU A 158 14.23 3.87 1.12
N PHE A 159 13.32 3.52 2.03
CA PHE A 159 12.04 2.91 1.68
C PHE A 159 11.21 3.84 0.79
N PHE A 160 11.08 5.13 1.12
CA PHE A 160 10.35 6.10 0.30
C PHE A 160 11.01 6.34 -1.05
N LEU A 161 12.34 6.45 -1.10
CA LEU A 161 13.10 6.53 -2.37
C LEU A 161 12.82 5.34 -3.28
N SER A 162 12.62 4.15 -2.71
CA SER A 162 12.39 2.94 -3.49
C SER A 162 11.11 2.97 -4.34
N PHE A 163 10.08 3.74 -3.93
CA PHE A 163 8.84 3.90 -4.71
C PHE A 163 9.07 4.66 -6.02
N ASN A 164 10.04 5.57 -6.03
CA ASN A 164 10.34 6.38 -7.21
C ASN A 164 11.31 5.67 -8.17
N ARG A 165 11.97 4.61 -7.71
CA ARG A 165 12.92 3.83 -8.51
C ARG A 165 12.24 3.01 -9.60
N ASP A 166 11.02 2.54 -9.35
CA ASP A 166 10.28 1.65 -10.24
C ASP A 166 9.23 2.40 -11.07
N SER A 167 9.24 3.73 -11.05
CA SER A 167 8.26 4.57 -11.77
C SER A 167 8.23 4.31 -13.28
N ASP A 168 9.32 3.83 -13.86
CA ASP A 168 9.43 3.53 -15.29
C ASP A 168 8.74 2.21 -15.70
N LEU A 169 8.29 1.39 -14.77
CA LEU A 169 7.52 0.18 -15.07
C LEU A 169 6.14 0.52 -15.67
N TYR A 170 5.70 1.75 -15.53
CA TYR A 170 4.42 2.24 -16.03
C TYR A 170 4.57 3.14 -17.25
N VAL A 171 4.53 2.52 -18.43
CA VAL A 171 4.56 3.23 -19.70
C VAL A 171 3.18 3.86 -19.96
N GLY A 172 3.12 5.20 -20.04
CA GLY A 172 1.91 5.93 -20.47
C GLY A 172 1.03 6.49 -19.36
N VAL A 173 1.43 6.36 -18.10
CA VAL A 173 0.84 7.07 -16.97
C VAL A 173 1.68 8.31 -16.65
N GLN A 174 1.20 9.20 -15.81
CA GLN A 174 1.93 10.40 -15.40
C GLN A 174 3.28 10.01 -14.78
N GLN A 175 4.36 10.52 -15.29
CA GLN A 175 5.68 10.28 -14.70
C GLN A 175 5.73 10.84 -13.27
N GLY A 176 6.10 9.97 -12.33
CA GLY A 176 6.27 10.33 -10.93
C GLY A 176 4.99 10.43 -10.11
N ASP A 177 3.84 10.02 -10.66
CA ASP A 177 2.57 9.94 -9.93
C ASP A 177 1.89 8.60 -10.21
N ASN A 178 2.24 7.61 -9.44
CA ASN A 178 1.76 6.23 -9.60
C ASN A 178 0.62 5.88 -8.62
N GLY A 179 0.08 6.88 -7.92
CA GLY A 179 -1.08 6.69 -7.05
C GLY A 179 -0.82 5.84 -5.80
N GLN A 180 0.42 5.78 -5.35
CA GLN A 180 0.82 5.00 -4.19
C GLN A 180 0.55 5.78 -2.90
N THR A 181 -0.70 5.78 -2.46
CA THR A 181 -1.13 6.55 -1.31
C THR A 181 -0.79 5.86 -0.01
N LEU A 182 -0.23 6.62 0.91
CA LEU A 182 0.13 6.22 2.26
C LEU A 182 -0.67 7.06 3.26
N MET A 183 -1.47 6.39 4.08
CA MET A 183 -2.35 7.03 5.06
C MET A 183 -1.69 7.12 6.43
N LEU A 184 -1.78 8.29 7.06
CA LEU A 184 -1.21 8.57 8.39
C LEU A 184 -2.27 9.10 9.37
N GLY A 185 -2.07 8.83 10.64
CA GLY A 185 -2.80 9.43 11.76
C GLY A 185 -4.27 9.03 11.87
N GLY A 186 -5.09 9.97 12.32
CA GLY A 186 -6.53 9.77 12.55
C GLY A 186 -6.84 9.03 13.83
N CYS A 187 -7.78 8.08 13.78
CA CYS A 187 -8.14 7.25 14.93
C CYS A 187 -7.96 5.75 14.64
N THR A 188 -7.83 4.96 15.70
CA THR A 188 -7.85 3.50 15.66
C THR A 188 -9.27 2.97 15.46
N ARG A 189 -9.45 1.66 15.20
CA ARG A 189 -10.77 1.02 15.05
C ARG A 189 -11.68 1.23 16.27
N ASP A 190 -11.11 1.29 17.48
CA ASP A 190 -11.82 1.58 18.73
C ASP A 190 -11.99 3.08 19.02
N GLY A 191 -11.51 3.97 18.12
CA GLY A 191 -11.71 5.42 18.20
C GLY A 191 -10.69 6.18 19.06
N GLN A 192 -9.59 5.53 19.44
CA GLN A 192 -8.48 6.19 20.13
C GLN A 192 -7.64 7.00 19.14
N ASP A 193 -6.79 7.90 19.68
CA ASP A 193 -5.82 8.64 18.87
C ASP A 193 -4.77 7.70 18.26
N ALA A 194 -4.51 7.86 16.96
CA ALA A 194 -3.62 7.01 16.19
C ALA A 194 -2.30 7.68 15.78
N TYR A 195 -2.06 8.93 16.19
CA TYR A 195 -0.78 9.60 15.90
C TYR A 195 0.35 8.99 16.72
N ASN A 196 1.49 8.79 16.08
CA ASN A 196 2.67 8.20 16.72
C ASN A 196 3.96 8.77 16.12
N LEU A 197 5.11 8.31 16.61
CA LEU A 197 6.42 8.78 16.14
C LEU A 197 6.59 8.57 14.62
N LEU A 198 6.13 7.44 14.09
CA LEU A 198 6.26 7.14 12.67
C LEU A 198 5.42 8.09 11.80
N THR A 199 4.27 8.58 12.30
CA THR A 199 3.48 9.63 11.65
C THR A 199 4.33 10.86 11.36
N SER A 200 5.04 11.36 12.39
CA SER A 200 5.92 12.52 12.25
C SER A 200 7.12 12.24 11.35
N MET A 201 7.78 11.10 11.53
CA MET A 201 8.94 10.70 10.70
C MET A 201 8.59 10.63 9.21
N CYS A 202 7.40 10.10 8.87
CA CYS A 202 6.94 10.07 7.46
C CYS A 202 6.80 11.46 6.87
N LEU A 203 6.23 12.41 7.62
CA LEU A 203 6.11 13.80 7.19
C LEU A 203 7.48 14.48 7.06
N GLU A 204 8.39 14.24 7.98
CA GLU A 204 9.76 14.78 7.97
C GLU A 204 10.52 14.28 6.73
N VAL A 205 10.51 12.97 6.48
CA VAL A 205 11.15 12.36 5.30
C VAL A 205 10.57 12.95 4.01
N CYS A 206 9.26 13.13 3.90
CA CYS A 206 8.65 13.76 2.73
C CYS A 206 9.08 15.22 2.56
N CYS A 207 9.19 15.98 3.65
CA CYS A 207 9.68 17.36 3.61
C CYS A 207 11.13 17.44 3.09
N GLU A 208 11.97 16.49 3.46
CA GLU A 208 13.37 16.45 3.05
C GLU A 208 13.53 15.98 1.60
N LEU A 209 12.95 14.83 1.27
CA LEU A 209 13.14 14.19 -0.03
C LEU A 209 12.36 14.86 -1.17
N LYS A 210 11.23 15.50 -0.88
CA LYS A 210 10.37 16.21 -1.86
C LYS A 210 9.95 15.30 -3.03
N LEU A 211 9.63 14.05 -2.72
CA LEU A 211 9.18 13.07 -3.69
C LEU A 211 7.66 13.13 -3.87
N ILE A 212 7.19 12.71 -5.04
CA ILE A 212 5.75 12.63 -5.34
C ILE A 212 5.16 11.34 -4.73
N ASP A 213 5.87 10.23 -4.83
CA ASP A 213 5.48 8.96 -4.23
C ASP A 213 6.40 8.59 -3.06
N PRO A 214 5.84 8.06 -1.97
CA PRO A 214 4.42 7.80 -1.74
C PRO A 214 3.63 9.09 -1.51
N LYS A 215 2.38 9.12 -2.01
CA LYS A 215 1.45 10.23 -1.76
C LYS A 215 0.99 10.18 -0.31
N ILE A 216 1.36 11.18 0.46
CA ILE A 216 0.93 11.26 1.86
C ILE A 216 -0.50 11.77 1.96
N ASN A 217 -1.35 11.00 2.61
CA ASN A 217 -2.65 11.42 3.07
C ASN A 217 -2.66 11.44 4.60
N LEU A 218 -2.94 12.60 5.19
CA LEU A 218 -3.01 12.77 6.62
C LEU A 218 -4.47 12.88 7.07
N ARG A 219 -4.90 11.95 7.91
CA ARG A 219 -6.19 12.03 8.57
C ARG A 219 -6.12 13.08 9.68
N ILE A 220 -7.09 13.95 9.73
CA ILE A 220 -7.16 15.03 10.72
C ILE A 220 -8.46 14.97 11.51
N THR A 221 -8.39 15.40 12.76
CA THR A 221 -9.50 15.58 13.69
C THR A 221 -9.25 16.84 14.53
N PRO A 222 -10.22 17.34 15.29
CA PRO A 222 -9.98 18.40 16.27
C PRO A 222 -8.94 18.05 17.35
N ARG A 223 -8.60 16.75 17.48
CA ARG A 223 -7.60 16.24 18.43
C ARG A 223 -6.21 16.07 17.81
N THR A 224 -6.04 16.34 16.50
CA THR A 224 -4.74 16.24 15.84
C THR A 224 -3.70 17.10 16.56
N PRO A 225 -2.56 16.53 16.99
CA PRO A 225 -1.54 17.29 17.70
C PRO A 225 -1.01 18.47 16.87
N LEU A 226 -0.88 19.65 17.49
CA LEU A 226 -0.41 20.83 16.79
C LEU A 226 0.95 20.65 16.10
N PRO A 227 1.96 19.98 16.69
CA PRO A 227 3.22 19.73 16.00
C PRO A 227 3.08 18.92 14.71
N VAL A 228 2.12 17.98 14.64
CA VAL A 228 1.83 17.21 13.41
C VAL A 228 1.23 18.12 12.34
N LEU A 229 0.30 19.01 12.71
CA LEU A 229 -0.28 19.99 11.78
C LEU A 229 0.77 20.99 11.28
N GLU A 230 1.64 21.48 12.16
CA GLU A 230 2.74 22.39 11.79
C GLU A 230 3.67 21.72 10.76
N LEU A 231 4.07 20.48 10.99
CA LEU A 231 4.92 19.72 10.08
C LEU A 231 4.20 19.44 8.74
N ALA A 232 2.94 19.04 8.79
CA ALA A 232 2.12 18.82 7.60
C ALA A 232 1.96 20.11 6.76
N THR A 233 1.79 21.28 7.41
CA THR A 233 1.71 22.56 6.69
C THR A 233 3.04 22.97 6.08
N GLN A 234 4.17 22.58 6.67
CA GLN A 234 5.49 22.77 6.05
C GLN A 234 5.61 21.97 4.75
N LEU A 235 5.14 20.72 4.75
CA LEU A 235 5.09 19.90 3.54
C LEU A 235 4.15 20.51 2.49
N THR A 236 2.97 20.98 2.90
CA THR A 236 2.02 21.67 1.99
C THR A 236 2.67 22.88 1.31
N LYS A 237 3.46 23.69 2.03
CA LYS A 237 4.15 24.86 1.47
C LYS A 237 5.17 24.54 0.39
N GLN A 238 5.62 23.31 0.29
CA GLN A 238 6.56 22.89 -0.77
C GLN A 238 5.91 22.79 -2.14
N GLY A 239 4.56 22.82 -2.20
CA GLY A 239 3.84 22.86 -3.48
C GLY A 239 3.76 21.53 -4.21
N LEU A 240 4.05 20.41 -3.54
CA LEU A 240 3.96 19.05 -4.10
C LEU A 240 2.52 18.51 -4.17
N GLY A 241 1.53 19.24 -3.63
CA GLY A 241 0.15 18.79 -3.54
C GLY A 241 -0.13 17.88 -2.34
N PHE A 242 0.84 17.69 -1.44
CA PHE A 242 0.75 16.82 -0.27
C PHE A 242 1.07 17.57 1.02
N PRO A 243 0.64 17.04 2.18
CA PRO A 243 -0.28 15.92 2.34
C PRO A 243 -1.69 16.29 1.84
N GLN A 244 -2.42 15.29 1.34
CA GLN A 244 -3.87 15.40 1.23
C GLN A 244 -4.47 15.26 2.63
N TYR A 245 -5.48 16.07 2.97
CA TYR A 245 -6.08 16.05 4.31
C TYR A 245 -7.45 15.36 4.25
N SER A 246 -7.61 14.30 5.03
CA SER A 246 -8.89 13.60 5.20
C SER A 246 -9.45 13.91 6.60
N ASN A 247 -10.62 14.55 6.67
CA ASN A 247 -11.25 14.88 7.94
C ASN A 247 -12.09 13.72 8.44
N ASP A 248 -11.67 13.07 9.53
CA ASP A 248 -12.35 11.93 10.14
C ASP A 248 -13.79 12.26 10.57
N ASP A 249 -14.05 13.48 11.03
CA ASP A 249 -15.41 13.91 11.46
C ASP A 249 -16.39 14.02 10.28
N VAL A 250 -15.88 14.01 9.05
CA VAL A 250 -16.71 14.03 7.82
C VAL A 250 -16.72 12.64 7.17
N VAL A 251 -15.54 12.03 7.01
CA VAL A 251 -15.40 10.78 6.26
C VAL A 251 -16.03 9.60 7.00
N ILE A 252 -15.75 9.45 8.30
CA ILE A 252 -16.26 8.32 9.08
C ILE A 252 -17.82 8.30 9.11
N PRO A 253 -18.52 9.41 9.43
CA PRO A 253 -19.97 9.42 9.38
C PRO A 253 -20.54 9.19 7.97
N ALA A 254 -19.83 9.64 6.93
CA ALA A 254 -20.24 9.38 5.55
C ALA A 254 -20.18 7.89 5.20
N LEU A 255 -19.08 7.21 5.55
CA LEU A 255 -18.92 5.77 5.34
C LEU A 255 -19.98 4.96 6.12
N VAL A 256 -20.24 5.31 7.38
CA VAL A 256 -21.31 4.67 8.18
C VAL A 256 -22.68 4.87 7.50
N LYS A 257 -22.94 6.05 6.96
CA LYS A 257 -24.18 6.31 6.20
C LYS A 257 -24.29 5.48 4.93
N PHE A 258 -23.17 5.12 4.32
CA PHE A 258 -23.12 4.18 3.18
C PHE A 258 -23.29 2.72 3.57
N GLY A 259 -23.34 2.40 4.86
CA GLY A 259 -23.58 1.04 5.36
C GLY A 259 -22.34 0.31 5.88
N TYR A 260 -21.21 1.01 6.03
CA TYR A 260 -20.03 0.42 6.69
C TYR A 260 -20.25 0.36 8.20
N GLU A 261 -19.75 -0.72 8.82
CA GLU A 261 -19.69 -0.77 10.28
C GLU A 261 -18.74 0.32 10.80
N LEU A 262 -19.04 0.86 11.98
CA LEU A 262 -18.29 1.99 12.54
C LEU A 262 -16.79 1.69 12.71
N GLU A 263 -16.46 0.47 13.14
CA GLU A 263 -15.08 0.04 13.31
C GLU A 263 -14.32 0.00 11.99
N ASP A 264 -14.95 -0.49 10.93
CA ASP A 264 -14.40 -0.51 9.58
C ASP A 264 -14.31 0.91 9.01
N ALA A 265 -15.34 1.72 9.18
CA ALA A 265 -15.32 3.13 8.79
C ALA A 265 -14.18 3.90 9.46
N ARG A 266 -13.82 3.59 10.70
CA ARG A 266 -12.67 4.18 11.40
C ARG A 266 -11.32 3.71 10.86
N ASP A 267 -11.29 2.57 10.19
CA ASP A 267 -10.06 1.99 9.63
C ASP A 267 -9.86 2.33 8.14
N TYR A 268 -10.61 3.29 7.62
CA TYR A 268 -10.50 3.68 6.22
C TYR A 268 -9.09 4.14 5.86
N SER A 269 -8.74 3.88 4.62
CA SER A 269 -7.56 4.39 3.93
C SER A 269 -8.00 5.05 2.62
N VAL A 270 -7.07 5.72 1.95
CA VAL A 270 -7.25 6.19 0.58
C VAL A 270 -6.37 5.36 -0.33
N ALA A 271 -6.93 4.89 -1.43
CA ALA A 271 -6.15 4.38 -2.54
C ALA A 271 -6.22 5.38 -3.70
N ALA A 272 -5.16 5.48 -4.49
CA ALA A 272 -5.00 6.47 -5.53
C ALA A 272 -5.19 7.92 -5.04
N CYS A 273 -6.24 8.62 -5.46
CA CYS A 273 -6.42 10.03 -5.15
C CYS A 273 -7.35 10.28 -3.94
N TRP A 274 -8.60 9.78 -4.04
CA TRP A 274 -9.67 10.05 -3.05
C TRP A 274 -10.60 8.84 -2.84
N GLU A 275 -10.21 7.68 -3.29
CA GLU A 275 -10.98 6.47 -3.18
C GLU A 275 -10.87 5.91 -1.76
N PHE A 276 -11.91 6.16 -0.95
CA PHE A 276 -11.97 5.68 0.43
C PHE A 276 -12.29 4.20 0.46
N ILE A 277 -11.36 3.40 0.92
CA ILE A 277 -11.48 1.95 1.04
C ILE A 277 -11.03 1.46 2.41
N ILE A 278 -11.56 0.31 2.79
CA ILE A 278 -11.12 -0.37 4.01
C ILE A 278 -10.02 -1.36 3.62
N PRO A 279 -8.79 -1.24 4.17
CA PRO A 279 -7.69 -2.13 3.83
C PRO A 279 -8.05 -3.60 3.98
N GLY A 280 -7.78 -4.40 2.94
CA GLY A 280 -8.07 -5.82 2.91
C GLY A 280 -9.55 -6.20 2.72
N CYS A 281 -10.47 -5.23 2.66
CA CYS A 281 -11.92 -5.51 2.60
C CYS A 281 -12.59 -5.07 1.30
N GLY A 282 -11.97 -4.20 0.53
CA GLY A 282 -12.61 -3.66 -0.66
C GLY A 282 -11.64 -3.18 -1.73
N MET A 283 -12.17 -2.98 -2.90
CA MET A 283 -11.51 -2.35 -4.03
C MET A 283 -12.47 -1.39 -4.72
N ASP A 284 -11.94 -0.44 -5.45
CA ASP A 284 -12.70 0.44 -6.32
C ASP A 284 -12.17 0.31 -7.76
N ILE A 285 -13.05 0.46 -8.75
CA ILE A 285 -12.71 0.35 -10.18
C ILE A 285 -13.17 1.63 -10.89
N PRO A 286 -12.59 2.81 -10.57
CA PRO A 286 -13.11 4.08 -11.07
C PRO A 286 -12.64 4.41 -12.50
N ASN A 287 -11.53 3.83 -12.95
CA ASN A 287 -10.83 4.25 -14.16
C ASN A 287 -10.99 3.26 -15.32
N ILE A 288 -12.22 2.86 -15.62
CA ILE A 288 -12.51 1.91 -16.72
C ILE A 288 -12.20 2.53 -18.08
N GLY A 289 -12.36 3.84 -18.24
CA GLY A 289 -12.09 4.54 -19.48
C GLY A 289 -12.31 6.05 -19.39
N ALA A 290 -11.89 6.76 -20.42
CA ALA A 290 -12.14 8.18 -20.60
C ALA A 290 -13.14 8.41 -21.73
N PHE A 291 -14.07 9.34 -21.54
CA PHE A 291 -15.12 9.70 -22.49
C PHE A 291 -14.98 11.17 -22.88
N SER A 292 -14.90 11.43 -24.19
CA SER A 292 -14.76 12.81 -24.69
C SER A 292 -16.14 13.42 -24.95
N MET A 293 -16.65 14.18 -23.98
CA MET A 293 -17.90 14.92 -24.13
C MET A 293 -17.89 15.91 -25.31
N PRO A 294 -16.83 16.74 -25.51
CA PRO A 294 -16.82 17.66 -26.64
C PRO A 294 -16.90 16.96 -27.98
N ARG A 295 -16.22 15.82 -28.13
CA ARG A 295 -16.22 15.09 -29.40
C ARG A 295 -17.56 14.45 -29.75
N MET A 296 -18.38 14.16 -28.73
CA MET A 296 -19.74 13.63 -28.94
C MET A 296 -20.69 14.72 -29.45
N VAL A 297 -20.40 15.98 -29.16
CA VAL A 297 -21.21 17.12 -29.62
C VAL A 297 -20.87 17.48 -31.07
N ASP A 298 -19.65 17.22 -31.52
CA ASP A 298 -19.15 17.57 -32.86
C ASP A 298 -19.57 16.55 -33.93
N THR A 299 -20.31 15.52 -33.60
CA THR A 299 -20.78 14.46 -34.51
C THR A 299 -22.29 14.43 -34.64
#